data_7576b6d36ce82c2bffef8ae7c061b13a
#
_entry.id   7576b6d36ce82c2bffef8ae7c061b13a
#
_cell.length_a   1.000
_cell.length_b   1.000
_cell.length_c   1.000
_cell.angle_alpha   90.00
_cell.angle_beta   90.00
_cell.angle_gamma   90.00
#
_symmetry.space_group_name_H-M   'P 1'
#
loop_
_entity.id
_entity.type
_entity.pdbx_description
1 polymer ?
#
loop_
_entity_poly.entity_id
_entity_poly.type
_entity_poly.pdbx_seq_one_letter_code
_entity_poly.pdbx_strand_id
1 'polypeptide(L)'
;MKYRHFVAIPLGFCLLSCAYFNTFYNAEQYFKKAENIRLEKAGETIPVSAIDSYSKVIEKSRLVLEKYPDTRYRKDALLLIGKAHFYRQEYRLAESTFQQFADEFGETYPFERGYWQAMVKWKQGKSQAALEALTTNLDLSLIHI
;
A
#
# COMPACT_ATOMS: atom_id res chain seq x y z
N MET A 1 -42.41 -18.21 20.77
CA MET A 1 -41.09 -18.72 20.40
C MET A 1 -40.67 -18.26 18.98
N LYS A 2 -40.48 -16.94 18.73
CA LYS A 2 -40.23 -16.43 17.36
C LYS A 2 -39.15 -15.34 17.25
N TYR A 3 -38.30 -15.14 18.26
CA TYR A 3 -37.31 -14.03 18.25
C TYR A 3 -35.85 -14.47 18.27
N ARG A 4 -35.53 -15.78 18.06
CA ARG A 4 -34.14 -16.28 18.13
C ARG A 4 -33.31 -16.12 16.87
N HIS A 5 -33.92 -15.77 15.73
CA HIS A 5 -33.19 -15.69 14.45
C HIS A 5 -32.75 -14.27 14.04
N PHE A 6 -33.23 -13.23 14.71
CA PHE A 6 -32.96 -11.84 14.33
C PHE A 6 -31.64 -11.29 14.91
N VAL A 7 -31.07 -11.92 15.94
CA VAL A 7 -29.86 -11.47 16.61
C VAL A 7 -28.56 -12.04 15.98
N ALA A 8 -28.67 -13.16 15.29
CA ALA A 8 -27.49 -13.84 14.72
C ALA A 8 -26.93 -13.15 13.47
N ILE A 9 -27.76 -12.52 12.66
CA ILE A 9 -27.34 -11.86 11.40
C ILE A 9 -26.50 -10.60 11.65
N PRO A 10 -26.89 -9.65 12.54
CA PRO A 10 -26.08 -8.47 12.82
C PRO A 10 -24.75 -8.80 13.53
N LEU A 11 -24.72 -9.83 14.37
CA LEU A 11 -23.49 -10.24 15.06
C LEU A 11 -22.45 -10.83 14.10
N GLY A 12 -22.88 -11.62 13.12
CA GLY A 12 -21.99 -12.16 12.08
C GLY A 12 -21.39 -11.08 11.18
N PHE A 13 -22.15 -10.04 10.86
CA PHE A 13 -21.68 -8.91 10.05
C PHE A 13 -20.64 -8.05 10.80
N CYS A 14 -20.79 -7.87 12.10
CA CYS A 14 -19.80 -7.18 12.96
C CYS A 14 -18.48 -7.95 13.04
N LEU A 15 -18.51 -9.28 13.14
CA LEU A 15 -17.29 -10.10 13.23
C LEU A 15 -16.48 -10.09 11.92
N LEU A 16 -17.14 -10.10 10.77
CA LEU A 16 -16.47 -9.98 9.47
C LEU A 16 -15.85 -8.59 9.28
N SER A 17 -16.55 -7.54 9.69
CA SER A 17 -16.04 -6.16 9.66
C SER A 17 -14.76 -5.98 10.49
N CYS A 18 -14.66 -6.63 11.65
CA CYS A 18 -13.47 -6.58 12.49
C CYS A 18 -12.29 -7.37 11.89
N ALA A 19 -12.53 -8.46 11.18
CA ALA A 19 -11.47 -9.34 10.68
C ALA A 19 -10.61 -8.68 9.59
N TYR A 20 -11.21 -8.03 8.59
CA TYR A 20 -10.44 -7.35 7.54
C TYR A 20 -9.78 -6.07 8.04
N PHE A 21 -10.44 -5.34 8.96
CA PHE A 21 -9.85 -4.18 9.61
C PHE A 21 -8.58 -4.59 10.38
N ASN A 22 -8.66 -5.66 11.19
CA ASN A 22 -7.49 -6.16 11.93
C ASN A 22 -6.35 -6.61 11.01
N THR A 23 -6.67 -7.26 9.88
CA THR A 23 -5.66 -7.71 8.92
C THR A 23 -4.96 -6.51 8.26
N PHE A 24 -5.71 -5.50 7.81
CA PHE A 24 -5.15 -4.29 7.23
C PHE A 24 -4.38 -3.46 8.27
N TYR A 25 -4.93 -3.27 9.46
CA TYR A 25 -4.26 -2.60 10.57
C TYR A 25 -2.89 -3.24 10.88
N ASN A 26 -2.80 -4.59 10.89
CA ASN A 26 -1.53 -5.26 11.08
C ASN A 26 -0.53 -4.97 9.95
N ALA A 27 -0.98 -4.85 8.69
CA ALA A 27 -0.11 -4.43 7.59
C ALA A 27 0.47 -3.03 7.84
N GLU A 28 -0.36 -2.07 8.25
CA GLU A 28 0.08 -0.71 8.58
C GLU A 28 1.07 -0.69 9.75
N GLN A 29 0.84 -1.50 10.80
CA GLN A 29 1.78 -1.57 11.94
C GLN A 29 3.14 -2.14 11.52
N TYR A 30 3.17 -3.18 10.66
CA TYR A 30 4.43 -3.67 10.11
C TYR A 30 5.11 -2.63 9.22
N PHE A 31 4.36 -1.87 8.43
CA PHE A 31 4.91 -0.78 7.62
C PHE A 31 5.53 0.31 8.49
N LYS A 32 4.81 0.78 9.51
CA LYS A 32 5.31 1.77 10.47
C LYS A 32 6.56 1.28 11.18
N LYS A 33 6.59 0.01 11.61
CA LYS A 33 7.78 -0.60 12.22
C LYS A 33 8.97 -0.59 11.26
N ALA A 34 8.76 -1.00 10.00
CA ALA A 34 9.79 -1.02 8.97
C ALA A 34 10.36 0.38 8.70
N GLU A 35 9.48 1.39 8.58
CA GLU A 35 9.87 2.78 8.39
C GLU A 35 10.70 3.31 9.56
N ASN A 36 10.31 3.05 10.80
CA ASN A 36 11.07 3.47 11.98
C ASN A 36 12.49 2.88 11.94
N ILE A 37 12.63 1.58 11.70
CA ILE A 37 13.94 0.91 11.61
C ILE A 37 14.78 1.50 10.47
N ARG A 38 14.17 1.75 9.32
CA ARG A 38 14.84 2.33 8.15
C ARG A 38 15.32 3.76 8.42
N LEU A 39 14.49 4.57 9.07
CA LEU A 39 14.78 5.97 9.38
C LEU A 39 15.86 6.12 10.48
N GLU A 40 15.88 5.23 11.46
CA GLU A 40 16.96 5.17 12.46
C GLU A 40 18.34 4.91 11.83
N LYS A 41 18.35 4.29 10.65
CA LYS A 41 19.55 3.97 9.86
C LYS A 41 19.61 4.75 8.54
N ALA A 42 19.04 5.96 8.54
CA ALA A 42 19.03 6.80 7.34
C ALA A 42 20.46 7.09 6.85
N GLY A 43 20.71 6.88 5.56
CA GLY A 43 22.03 7.01 4.93
C GLY A 43 22.83 5.69 4.86
N GLU A 44 22.38 4.64 5.52
CA GLU A 44 22.95 3.30 5.43
C GLU A 44 22.12 2.39 4.49
N THR A 45 22.60 1.15 4.30
CA THR A 45 21.79 0.13 3.64
C THR A 45 20.57 -0.23 4.50
N ILE A 46 19.45 -0.53 3.85
CA ILE A 46 18.22 -0.86 4.57
C ILE A 46 18.46 -2.12 5.43
N PRO A 47 18.22 -2.04 6.75
CA PRO A 47 18.46 -3.17 7.65
C PRO A 47 17.59 -4.38 7.30
N VAL A 48 18.13 -5.59 7.51
CA VAL A 48 17.40 -6.86 7.26
C VAL A 48 16.09 -6.90 8.04
N SER A 49 16.06 -6.41 9.28
CA SER A 49 14.85 -6.36 10.11
C SER A 49 13.76 -5.44 9.56
N ALA A 50 14.14 -4.38 8.81
CA ALA A 50 13.19 -3.57 8.07
C ALA A 50 12.66 -4.34 6.85
N ILE A 51 13.55 -5.00 6.09
CA ILE A 51 13.19 -5.84 4.93
C ILE A 51 12.20 -6.94 5.35
N ASP A 52 12.44 -7.62 6.48
CA ASP A 52 11.53 -8.63 7.04
C ASP A 52 10.16 -8.03 7.41
N SER A 53 10.17 -6.84 7.99
CA SER A 53 8.93 -6.13 8.32
C SER A 53 8.15 -5.74 7.06
N TYR A 54 8.82 -5.26 6.00
CA TYR A 54 8.17 -5.01 4.69
C TYR A 54 7.63 -6.31 4.06
N SER A 55 8.29 -7.46 4.27
CA SER A 55 7.75 -8.75 3.82
C SER A 55 6.42 -9.07 4.50
N LYS A 56 6.30 -8.77 5.81
CA LYS A 56 5.04 -8.91 6.55
C LYS A 56 3.97 -7.95 6.07
N VAL A 57 4.33 -6.73 5.65
CA VAL A 57 3.39 -5.81 5.00
C VAL A 57 2.79 -6.45 3.76
N ILE A 58 3.63 -6.99 2.87
CA ILE A 58 3.16 -7.64 1.64
C ILE A 58 2.25 -8.82 1.95
N GLU A 59 2.65 -9.70 2.88
CA GLU A 59 1.86 -10.85 3.31
C GLU A 59 0.46 -10.43 3.80
N LYS A 60 0.39 -9.49 4.74
CA LYS A 60 -0.88 -9.06 5.34
C LYS A 60 -1.76 -8.28 4.36
N SER A 61 -1.16 -7.42 3.55
CA SER A 61 -1.89 -6.67 2.53
C SER A 61 -2.45 -7.60 1.44
N ARG A 62 -1.71 -8.63 1.01
CA ARG A 62 -2.24 -9.65 0.08
C ARG A 62 -3.42 -10.40 0.65
N LEU A 63 -3.40 -10.75 1.94
CA LEU A 63 -4.55 -11.37 2.60
C LEU A 63 -5.81 -10.48 2.55
N VAL A 64 -5.65 -9.15 2.62
CA VAL A 64 -6.77 -8.22 2.43
C VAL A 64 -7.32 -8.32 1.02
N LEU A 65 -6.45 -8.32 0.00
CA LEU A 65 -6.86 -8.40 -1.41
C LEU A 65 -7.56 -9.72 -1.74
N GLU A 66 -7.08 -10.83 -1.20
CA GLU A 66 -7.57 -12.19 -1.48
C GLU A 66 -8.86 -12.51 -0.74
N LYS A 67 -8.91 -12.21 0.56
CA LYS A 67 -10.03 -12.61 1.42
C LYS A 67 -11.16 -11.60 1.48
N TYR A 68 -10.87 -10.34 1.17
CA TYR A 68 -11.83 -9.24 1.30
C TYR A 68 -11.78 -8.32 0.07
N PRO A 69 -12.10 -8.85 -1.14
CA PRO A 69 -11.94 -8.12 -2.41
C PRO A 69 -12.77 -6.83 -2.48
N ASP A 70 -13.92 -6.80 -1.82
CA ASP A 70 -14.86 -5.66 -1.85
C ASP A 70 -14.67 -4.67 -0.69
N THR A 71 -13.57 -4.80 0.08
CA THR A 71 -13.32 -3.89 1.19
C THR A 71 -12.83 -2.51 0.72
N ARG A 72 -13.20 -1.45 1.44
CA ARG A 72 -12.66 -0.09 1.23
C ARG A 72 -11.13 -0.02 1.37
N TYR A 73 -10.50 -0.95 2.10
CA TYR A 73 -9.05 -1.01 2.32
C TYR A 73 -8.27 -1.65 1.17
N ARG A 74 -8.96 -2.15 0.13
CA ARG A 74 -8.30 -2.79 -1.02
C ARG A 74 -7.27 -1.88 -1.67
N LYS A 75 -7.64 -0.62 -1.95
CA LYS A 75 -6.74 0.38 -2.55
C LYS A 75 -5.53 0.66 -1.66
N ASP A 76 -5.76 0.85 -0.36
CA ASP A 76 -4.69 1.17 0.59
C ASP A 76 -3.73 -0.03 0.77
N ALA A 77 -4.28 -1.26 0.79
CA ALA A 77 -3.49 -2.48 0.83
C ALA A 77 -2.59 -2.65 -0.42
N LEU A 78 -3.13 -2.36 -1.61
CA LEU A 78 -2.36 -2.43 -2.85
C LEU A 78 -1.24 -1.37 -2.88
N LEU A 79 -1.53 -0.15 -2.42
CA LEU A 79 -0.54 0.90 -2.30
C LEU A 79 0.58 0.53 -1.31
N LEU A 80 0.25 -0.07 -0.17
CA LEU A 80 1.23 -0.56 0.80
C LEU A 80 2.11 -1.68 0.22
N ILE A 81 1.57 -2.58 -0.60
CA ILE A 81 2.35 -3.61 -1.29
C ILE A 81 3.40 -2.95 -2.20
N GLY A 82 2.99 -1.97 -3.01
CA GLY A 82 3.91 -1.24 -3.89
C GLY A 82 5.04 -0.56 -3.14
N LYS A 83 4.72 0.16 -2.05
CA LYS A 83 5.71 0.80 -1.17
C LYS A 83 6.66 -0.22 -0.53
N ALA A 84 6.13 -1.34 -0.04
CA ALA A 84 6.94 -2.38 0.58
C ALA A 84 7.90 -3.03 -0.43
N HIS A 85 7.44 -3.33 -1.65
CA HIS A 85 8.31 -3.78 -2.73
C HIS A 85 9.40 -2.77 -3.07
N PHE A 86 9.08 -1.46 -3.12
CA PHE A 86 10.06 -0.41 -3.35
C PHE A 86 11.19 -0.42 -2.31
N TYR A 87 10.87 -0.45 -1.02
CA TYR A 87 11.87 -0.46 0.04
C TYR A 87 12.63 -1.79 0.15
N ARG A 88 12.07 -2.89 -0.34
CA ARG A 88 12.79 -4.16 -0.53
C ARG A 88 13.69 -4.16 -1.78
N GLN A 89 13.75 -3.03 -2.52
CA GLN A 89 14.48 -2.87 -3.77
C GLN A 89 13.97 -3.78 -4.92
N GLU A 90 12.76 -4.28 -4.81
CA GLU A 90 12.06 -5.10 -5.80
C GLU A 90 11.32 -4.18 -6.80
N TYR A 91 12.08 -3.32 -7.49
CA TYR A 91 11.53 -2.20 -8.27
C TYR A 91 10.59 -2.61 -9.41
N ARG A 92 10.79 -3.79 -10.02
CA ARG A 92 9.87 -4.31 -11.04
C ARG A 92 8.51 -4.69 -10.43
N LEU A 93 8.52 -5.30 -9.25
CA LEU A 93 7.28 -5.64 -8.53
C LEU A 93 6.58 -4.39 -8.01
N ALA A 94 7.32 -3.40 -7.55
CA ALA A 94 6.77 -2.10 -7.19
C ALA A 94 6.09 -1.42 -8.40
N GLU A 95 6.77 -1.38 -9.56
CA GLU A 95 6.25 -0.82 -10.81
C GLU A 95 4.93 -1.48 -11.22
N SER A 96 4.91 -2.83 -11.29
CA SER A 96 3.71 -3.56 -11.67
C SER A 96 2.56 -3.37 -10.67
N THR A 97 2.87 -3.26 -9.38
CA THR A 97 1.87 -3.02 -8.34
C THR A 97 1.27 -1.60 -8.44
N PHE A 98 2.10 -0.57 -8.69
CA PHE A 98 1.59 0.79 -8.89
C PHE A 98 0.84 0.94 -10.21
N GLN A 99 1.19 0.16 -11.26
CA GLN A 99 0.41 0.11 -12.48
C GLN A 99 -0.95 -0.55 -12.22
N GLN A 100 -0.99 -1.69 -11.54
CA GLN A 100 -2.24 -2.33 -11.13
C GLN A 100 -3.12 -1.38 -10.31
N PHE A 101 -2.53 -0.60 -9.39
CA PHE A 101 -3.26 0.41 -8.63
C PHE A 101 -3.90 1.46 -9.56
N ALA A 102 -3.16 1.94 -10.57
CA ALA A 102 -3.66 2.90 -11.54
C ALA A 102 -4.82 2.33 -12.37
N ASP A 103 -4.69 1.08 -12.81
CA ASP A 103 -5.70 0.40 -13.63
C ASP A 103 -7.00 0.13 -12.84
N GLU A 104 -6.89 -0.25 -11.55
CA GLU A 104 -8.05 -0.57 -10.72
C GLU A 104 -8.72 0.66 -10.09
N PHE A 105 -7.95 1.69 -9.72
CA PHE A 105 -8.43 2.81 -8.90
C PHE A 105 -8.30 4.18 -9.55
N GLY A 106 -7.80 4.25 -10.80
CA GLY A 106 -7.75 5.46 -11.61
C GLY A 106 -7.10 6.63 -10.88
N GLU A 107 -7.85 7.72 -10.72
CA GLU A 107 -7.35 8.97 -10.12
C GLU A 107 -7.33 8.98 -8.57
N THR A 108 -7.53 7.83 -7.93
CA THR A 108 -7.38 7.76 -6.47
C THR A 108 -5.92 7.98 -6.07
N TYR A 109 -5.68 8.88 -5.14
CA TYR A 109 -4.34 9.28 -4.66
C TYR A 109 -3.35 9.65 -5.78
N PRO A 110 -3.72 10.57 -6.73
CA PRO A 110 -2.93 10.82 -7.92
C PRO A 110 -1.51 11.28 -7.59
N PHE A 111 -1.33 12.15 -6.60
CA PHE A 111 -0.03 12.68 -6.20
C PHE A 111 0.86 11.63 -5.56
N GLU A 112 0.32 10.85 -4.64
CA GLU A 112 1.08 9.79 -3.96
C GLU A 112 1.48 8.69 -4.95
N ARG A 113 0.57 8.27 -5.81
CA ARG A 113 0.83 7.32 -6.89
C ARG A 113 1.90 7.84 -7.84
N GLY A 114 1.75 9.06 -8.35
CA GLY A 114 2.71 9.70 -9.27
C GLY A 114 4.11 9.82 -8.64
N TYR A 115 4.19 10.19 -7.38
CA TYR A 115 5.44 10.20 -6.63
C TYR A 115 6.12 8.83 -6.61
N TRP A 116 5.40 7.78 -6.23
CA TRP A 116 5.99 6.44 -6.14
C TRP A 116 6.37 5.87 -7.50
N GLN A 117 5.58 6.12 -8.54
CA GLN A 117 5.94 5.73 -9.92
C GLN A 117 7.22 6.43 -10.39
N ALA A 118 7.38 7.72 -10.09
CA ALA A 118 8.60 8.46 -10.40
C ALA A 118 9.81 7.93 -9.61
N MET A 119 9.64 7.66 -8.32
CA MET A 119 10.69 7.08 -7.48
C MET A 119 11.17 5.71 -7.98
N VAL A 120 10.24 4.87 -8.45
CA VAL A 120 10.59 3.58 -9.06
C VAL A 120 11.42 3.78 -10.33
N LYS A 121 10.99 4.68 -11.23
CA LYS A 121 11.75 5.02 -12.45
C LYS A 121 13.15 5.50 -12.12
N TRP A 122 13.28 6.37 -11.13
CA TRP A 122 14.59 6.86 -10.68
C TRP A 122 15.48 5.73 -10.19
N LYS A 123 14.97 4.83 -9.34
CA LYS A 123 15.72 3.67 -8.84
C LYS A 123 16.08 2.64 -9.92
N GLN A 124 15.35 2.62 -11.02
CA GLN A 124 15.66 1.82 -12.21
C GLN A 124 16.69 2.50 -13.14
N GLY A 125 17.21 3.68 -12.80
CA GLY A 125 18.17 4.45 -13.62
C GLY A 125 17.50 5.25 -14.76
N LYS A 126 16.18 5.33 -14.81
CA LYS A 126 15.40 6.09 -15.80
C LYS A 126 15.20 7.55 -15.34
N SER A 127 16.32 8.27 -15.12
CA SER A 127 16.32 9.59 -14.44
C SER A 127 15.49 10.65 -15.17
N GLN A 128 15.58 10.70 -16.51
CA GLN A 128 14.79 11.64 -17.31
C GLN A 128 13.28 11.37 -17.18
N ALA A 129 12.85 10.13 -17.32
CA ALA A 129 11.44 9.74 -17.17
C ALA A 129 10.92 9.92 -15.75
N ALA A 130 11.78 9.82 -14.73
CA ALA A 130 11.44 10.11 -13.35
C ALA A 130 11.20 11.61 -13.14
N LEU A 131 12.08 12.47 -13.70
CA LEU A 131 11.93 13.91 -13.62
C LEU A 131 10.65 14.40 -14.30
N GLU A 132 10.37 13.92 -15.52
CA GLU A 132 9.14 14.24 -16.25
C GLU A 132 7.89 13.83 -15.45
N ALA A 133 7.89 12.61 -14.86
CA ALA A 133 6.78 12.15 -14.02
C ALA A 133 6.57 13.02 -12.77
N LEU A 134 7.65 13.47 -12.12
CA LEU A 134 7.58 14.38 -10.97
C LEU A 134 7.08 15.77 -11.37
N THR A 135 7.55 16.31 -12.48
CA THR A 135 7.10 17.63 -12.98
C THR A 135 5.60 17.60 -13.28
N THR A 136 5.13 16.57 -14.01
CA THR A 136 3.70 16.40 -14.29
C THR A 136 2.88 16.26 -13.00
N ASN A 137 3.40 15.55 -12.02
CA ASN A 137 2.71 15.37 -10.73
C ASN A 137 2.61 16.70 -9.95
N LEU A 138 3.63 17.55 -10.02
CA LEU A 138 3.64 18.88 -9.40
C LEU A 138 2.66 19.82 -10.12
N ASP A 139 2.63 19.84 -11.44
CA ASP A 139 1.70 20.66 -12.22
C ASP A 139 0.24 20.31 -11.89
N LEU A 140 -0.09 19.02 -11.77
CA LEU A 140 -1.40 18.58 -11.31
C LEU A 140 -1.71 19.10 -9.90
N SER A 141 -0.74 19.17 -8.99
CA SER A 141 -0.95 19.66 -7.62
C SER A 141 -1.29 21.16 -7.59
N LEU A 142 -0.71 21.95 -8.50
CA LEU A 142 -0.95 23.39 -8.56
C LEU A 142 -2.32 23.76 -9.16
N ILE A 143 -2.90 22.88 -9.98
CA ILE A 143 -4.21 23.10 -10.58
C ILE A 143 -5.36 22.83 -9.59
N HIS A 144 -5.11 22.04 -8.54
CA HIS A 144 -6.10 21.64 -7.54
C HIS A 144 -6.06 22.46 -6.23
N ILE A 145 -5.28 23.54 -6.16
CA ILE A 145 -5.28 24.52 -5.08
C ILE A 145 -6.19 25.70 -5.46
#